data_7ecc1f85244aa0fba6d35fb80622fa5c
#
_entry.id   7ecc1f85244aa0fba6d35fb80622fa5c
#
_cell.length_a   1.000
_cell.length_b   1.000
_cell.length_c   1.000
_cell.angle_alpha   90.00
_cell.angle_beta   90.00
_cell.angle_gamma   90.00
#
_symmetry.space_group_name_H-M   'P 1'
#
loop_
_entity.id
_entity.type
_entity.pdbx_description
1 polymer ?
#
loop_
_entity_poly.entity_id
_entity_poly.type
_entity_poly.pdbx_seq_one_letter_code
_entity_poly.pdbx_strand_id
1 'polypeptide(L)'
;MTLTNLLVPTYRQMLETLAGLLDKAQKHSPDHAESLLTARLAEDMLPLAAQVRFAAFQAQEAVFRLRGQPVPEWLNAIAAEGRSAGEAAGTMADAHARLDDALSFLADVSEKALDAGADLMVTIELPGGLTFDMTGEQYARDWALPQFYFHVITAYAILRHTGVTIGKADYVPHMFAYLRPGTTSAG
;
A
#
# COMPACT_ATOMS: atom_id res chain seq x y z
N MET A 1 11.89 17.84 -6.97
CA MET A 1 11.02 16.65 -7.25
C MET A 1 9.61 17.10 -6.96
N THR A 2 8.65 16.85 -7.87
CA THR A 2 7.25 17.25 -7.64
C THR A 2 6.48 16.16 -6.90
N LEU A 3 5.33 16.50 -6.30
CA LEU A 3 4.51 15.53 -5.56
C LEU A 3 4.05 14.37 -6.44
N THR A 4 3.62 14.66 -7.68
CA THR A 4 3.20 13.61 -8.62
C THR A 4 4.35 12.65 -8.92
N ASN A 5 5.55 13.19 -9.22
CA ASN A 5 6.72 12.38 -9.55
C ASN A 5 7.30 11.61 -8.35
N LEU A 6 7.01 12.04 -7.13
CA LEU A 6 7.38 11.32 -5.92
C LEU A 6 6.38 10.21 -5.61
N LEU A 7 5.09 10.53 -5.54
CA LEU A 7 4.08 9.64 -4.98
C LEU A 7 3.62 8.56 -5.96
N VAL A 8 3.25 8.95 -7.20
CA VAL A 8 2.61 8.01 -8.13
C VAL A 8 3.53 6.85 -8.50
N PRO A 9 4.80 7.06 -8.91
CA PRO A 9 5.72 5.94 -9.17
C PRO A 9 6.01 5.11 -7.92
N THR A 10 6.14 5.76 -6.74
CA THR A 10 6.38 5.07 -5.46
C THR A 10 5.22 4.14 -5.10
N TYR A 11 3.98 4.62 -5.19
CA TYR A 11 2.81 3.80 -4.91
C TYR A 11 2.69 2.64 -5.89
N ARG A 12 2.81 2.89 -7.19
CA ARG A 12 2.72 1.85 -8.20
C ARG A 12 3.73 0.73 -7.98
N GLN A 13 5.03 1.07 -7.90
CA GLN A 13 6.07 0.06 -7.73
C GLN A 13 5.91 -0.76 -6.44
N MET A 14 5.42 -0.16 -5.37
CA MET A 14 5.26 -0.88 -4.09
C MET A 14 3.96 -1.68 -4.03
N LEU A 15 2.88 -1.27 -4.72
CA LEU A 15 1.69 -2.10 -4.90
C LEU A 15 1.98 -3.30 -5.81
N GLU A 16 2.74 -3.12 -6.89
CA GLU A 16 3.24 -4.22 -7.72
C GLU A 16 4.11 -5.19 -6.91
N THR A 17 4.97 -4.65 -6.05
CA THR A 17 5.77 -5.45 -5.10
C THR A 17 4.85 -6.26 -4.17
N LEU A 18 3.83 -5.64 -3.59
CA LEU A 18 2.91 -6.32 -2.68
C LEU A 18 2.12 -7.43 -3.40
N ALA A 19 1.66 -7.20 -4.64
CA ALA A 19 1.05 -8.24 -5.46
C ALA A 19 2.01 -9.43 -5.70
N GLY A 20 3.25 -9.16 -6.06
CA GLY A 20 4.28 -10.19 -6.24
C GLY A 20 4.61 -10.97 -4.95
N LEU A 21 4.50 -10.34 -3.77
CA LEU A 21 4.65 -11.03 -2.48
C LEU A 21 3.47 -11.97 -2.22
N LEU A 22 2.24 -11.57 -2.56
CA LEU A 22 1.05 -12.44 -2.47
C LEU A 22 1.15 -13.61 -3.44
N ASP A 23 1.60 -13.39 -4.67
CA ASP A 23 1.86 -14.46 -5.65
C ASP A 23 2.83 -15.53 -5.11
N LYS A 24 3.90 -15.08 -4.46
CA LYS A 24 4.86 -15.98 -3.82
C LYS A 24 4.25 -16.72 -2.64
N ALA A 25 3.40 -16.08 -1.86
CA ALA A 25 2.68 -16.70 -0.76
C ALA A 25 1.74 -17.81 -1.27
N GLN A 26 1.00 -17.58 -2.34
CA GLN A 26 0.15 -18.58 -2.98
C GLN A 26 0.95 -19.78 -3.51
N LYS A 27 2.11 -19.52 -4.15
CA LYS A 27 2.99 -20.58 -4.65
C LYS A 27 3.65 -21.40 -3.53
N HIS A 28 3.96 -20.75 -2.41
CA HIS A 28 4.58 -21.40 -1.25
C HIS A 28 3.62 -22.33 -0.53
N SER A 29 2.35 -21.98 -0.42
CA SER A 29 1.32 -22.74 0.30
C SER A 29 0.00 -22.73 -0.47
N PRO A 30 -0.10 -23.44 -1.61
CA PRO A 30 -1.30 -23.39 -2.45
C PRO A 30 -2.60 -23.75 -1.71
N ASP A 31 -2.54 -24.79 -0.86
CA ASP A 31 -3.70 -25.29 -0.12
C ASP A 31 -4.07 -24.45 1.12
N HIS A 32 -3.18 -23.56 1.56
CA HIS A 32 -3.34 -22.76 2.78
C HIS A 32 -3.16 -21.26 2.56
N ALA A 33 -3.04 -20.81 1.32
CA ALA A 33 -2.80 -19.39 1.01
C ALA A 33 -3.86 -18.48 1.61
N GLU A 34 -5.13 -18.88 1.56
CA GLU A 34 -6.26 -18.13 2.11
C GLU A 34 -6.12 -17.90 3.63
N SER A 35 -5.57 -18.87 4.36
CA SER A 35 -5.38 -18.75 5.80
C SER A 35 -4.33 -17.69 6.19
N LEU A 36 -3.40 -17.36 5.27
CA LEU A 36 -2.42 -16.29 5.49
C LEU A 36 -3.08 -14.93 5.62
N LEU A 37 -4.25 -14.72 5.01
CA LEU A 37 -4.98 -13.46 5.06
C LEU A 37 -5.42 -13.07 6.47
N THR A 38 -5.60 -14.05 7.37
CA THR A 38 -5.93 -13.80 8.78
C THR A 38 -4.71 -13.70 9.69
N ALA A 39 -3.51 -14.00 9.17
CA ALA A 39 -2.27 -13.93 9.94
C ALA A 39 -1.92 -12.49 10.32
N ARG A 40 -1.34 -12.33 11.53
CA ARG A 40 -0.92 -11.05 12.12
C ARG A 40 0.35 -11.21 12.93
N LEU A 41 1.08 -10.13 13.17
CA LEU A 41 2.33 -10.17 13.95
C LEU A 41 2.08 -10.20 15.46
N ALA A 42 1.01 -9.56 15.92
CA ALA A 42 0.56 -9.55 17.32
C ALA A 42 -0.97 -9.64 17.37
N GLU A 43 -1.51 -10.10 18.51
CA GLU A 43 -2.96 -10.32 18.66
C GLU A 43 -3.80 -9.06 18.45
N ASP A 44 -3.28 -7.90 18.84
CA ASP A 44 -3.90 -6.59 18.71
C ASP A 44 -3.60 -5.88 17.38
N MET A 45 -2.79 -6.48 16.50
CA MET A 45 -2.51 -5.94 15.16
C MET A 45 -3.54 -6.42 14.14
N LEU A 46 -3.76 -5.60 13.12
CA LEU A 46 -4.59 -5.95 11.97
C LEU A 46 -3.92 -7.03 11.11
N PRO A 47 -4.71 -7.96 10.54
CA PRO A 47 -4.20 -9.08 9.76
C PRO A 47 -3.69 -8.67 8.37
N LEU A 48 -3.05 -9.62 7.64
CA LEU A 48 -2.54 -9.41 6.29
C LEU A 48 -3.58 -8.81 5.34
N ALA A 49 -4.81 -9.32 5.37
CA ALA A 49 -5.89 -8.82 4.53
C ALA A 49 -6.17 -7.33 4.74
N ALA A 50 -6.07 -6.85 5.99
CA ALA A 50 -6.20 -5.43 6.31
C ALA A 50 -5.02 -4.63 5.74
N GLN A 51 -3.79 -5.14 5.87
CA GLN A 51 -2.59 -4.45 5.38
C GLN A 51 -2.67 -4.20 3.87
N VAL A 52 -3.12 -5.20 3.10
CA VAL A 52 -3.31 -5.08 1.64
C VAL A 52 -4.35 -3.99 1.32
N ARG A 53 -5.52 -4.02 1.99
CA ARG A 53 -6.60 -3.05 1.76
C ARG A 53 -6.17 -1.63 2.12
N PHE A 54 -5.47 -1.46 3.25
CA PHE A 54 -4.98 -0.14 3.63
C PHE A 54 -3.85 0.36 2.75
N ALA A 55 -2.96 -0.49 2.23
CA ALA A 55 -1.97 -0.07 1.24
C ALA A 55 -2.67 0.45 -0.04
N ALA A 56 -3.66 -0.28 -0.56
CA ALA A 56 -4.45 0.15 -1.72
C ALA A 56 -5.23 1.45 -1.43
N PHE A 57 -5.84 1.57 -0.25
CA PHE A 57 -6.56 2.77 0.19
C PHE A 57 -5.64 3.99 0.26
N GLN A 58 -4.52 3.90 0.98
CA GLN A 58 -3.60 5.02 1.22
C GLN A 58 -3.03 5.60 -0.07
N ALA A 59 -2.67 4.73 -1.03
CA ALA A 59 -2.15 5.17 -2.32
C ALA A 59 -3.17 6.00 -3.12
N GLN A 60 -4.46 5.65 -3.03
CA GLN A 60 -5.53 6.34 -3.73
C GLN A 60 -6.03 7.57 -2.95
N GLU A 61 -6.14 7.47 -1.62
CA GLU A 61 -6.56 8.59 -0.76
C GLU A 61 -5.66 9.82 -0.96
N ALA A 62 -4.34 9.60 -1.04
CA ALA A 62 -3.38 10.68 -1.25
C ALA A 62 -3.65 11.48 -2.53
N VAL A 63 -4.13 10.83 -3.60
CA VAL A 63 -4.46 11.51 -4.86
C VAL A 63 -5.65 12.45 -4.68
N PHE A 64 -6.72 12.01 -4.01
CA PHE A 64 -7.90 12.87 -3.76
C PHE A 64 -7.55 14.05 -2.86
N ARG A 65 -6.86 13.80 -1.75
CA ARG A 65 -6.50 14.86 -0.80
C ARG A 65 -5.60 15.92 -1.42
N LEU A 66 -4.58 15.52 -2.19
CA LEU A 66 -3.66 16.45 -2.86
C LEU A 66 -4.28 17.16 -4.07
N ARG A 67 -5.44 16.71 -4.55
CA ARG A 67 -6.26 17.43 -5.51
C ARG A 67 -7.29 18.35 -4.85
N GLY A 68 -7.34 18.42 -3.52
CA GLY A 68 -8.37 19.15 -2.78
C GLY A 68 -9.77 18.56 -2.98
N GLN A 69 -9.86 17.27 -3.27
CA GLN A 69 -11.10 16.57 -3.52
C GLN A 69 -11.54 15.73 -2.31
N PRO A 70 -12.83 15.60 -2.05
CA PRO A 70 -13.32 14.69 -1.02
C PRO A 70 -12.97 13.25 -1.38
N VAL A 71 -12.62 12.43 -0.36
CA VAL A 71 -12.42 10.99 -0.52
C VAL A 71 -13.77 10.36 -0.86
N PRO A 72 -13.91 9.67 -2.01
CA PRO A 72 -15.20 9.13 -2.43
C PRO A 72 -15.65 7.95 -1.58
N GLU A 73 -16.95 7.68 -1.54
CA GLU A 73 -17.54 6.63 -0.72
C GLU A 73 -17.00 5.24 -1.03
N TRP A 74 -16.80 4.93 -2.32
CA TRP A 74 -16.22 3.63 -2.72
C TRP A 74 -14.81 3.40 -2.15
N LEU A 75 -14.02 4.47 -1.99
CA LEU A 75 -12.68 4.36 -1.40
C LEU A 75 -12.77 4.23 0.12
N ASN A 76 -13.69 4.95 0.77
CA ASN A 76 -13.98 4.78 2.20
C ASN A 76 -14.47 3.36 2.52
N ALA A 77 -15.19 2.71 1.60
CA ALA A 77 -15.59 1.31 1.73
C ALA A 77 -14.40 0.36 1.82
N ILE A 78 -13.33 0.60 1.04
CA ILE A 78 -12.08 -0.20 1.13
C ILE A 78 -11.44 -0.07 2.53
N ALA A 79 -11.42 1.14 3.10
CA ALA A 79 -10.92 1.34 4.46
C ALA A 79 -11.82 0.64 5.51
N ALA A 80 -13.14 0.62 5.30
CA ALA A 80 -14.06 -0.12 6.16
C ALA A 80 -13.83 -1.64 6.07
N GLU A 81 -13.65 -2.20 4.87
CA GLU A 81 -13.25 -3.59 4.66
C GLU A 81 -11.92 -3.91 5.37
N GLY A 82 -10.94 -2.99 5.31
CA GLY A 82 -9.67 -3.13 6.03
C GLY A 82 -9.86 -3.24 7.55
N ARG A 83 -10.72 -2.41 8.12
CA ARG A 83 -11.03 -2.45 9.56
C ARG A 83 -11.73 -3.74 10.00
N SER A 84 -12.59 -4.31 9.16
CA SER A 84 -13.34 -5.55 9.43
C SER A 84 -12.63 -6.83 8.97
N ALA A 85 -11.44 -6.72 8.38
CA ALA A 85 -10.72 -7.88 7.81
C ALA A 85 -10.31 -8.95 8.85
N GLY A 86 -10.36 -8.63 10.15
CA GLY A 86 -10.19 -9.62 11.21
C GLY A 86 -11.34 -10.63 11.28
N GLU A 87 -12.54 -10.21 10.88
CA GLU A 87 -13.77 -11.02 10.86
C GLU A 87 -14.09 -11.53 9.45
N ALA A 88 -13.74 -10.75 8.43
CA ALA A 88 -14.02 -11.00 7.02
C ALA A 88 -12.77 -10.75 6.16
N ALA A 89 -11.81 -11.65 6.22
CA ALA A 89 -10.55 -11.51 5.49
C ALA A 89 -10.73 -11.51 3.96
N GLY A 90 -11.76 -12.16 3.44
CA GLY A 90 -11.96 -12.39 2.02
C GLY A 90 -10.99 -13.44 1.46
N THR A 91 -10.76 -13.41 0.16
CA THR A 91 -9.90 -14.35 -0.57
C THR A 91 -8.61 -13.67 -1.08
N MET A 92 -7.64 -14.47 -1.51
CA MET A 92 -6.45 -13.94 -2.21
C MET A 92 -6.83 -13.24 -3.52
N ALA A 93 -7.86 -13.72 -4.21
CA ALA A 93 -8.39 -13.05 -5.39
C ALA A 93 -8.95 -11.66 -5.06
N ASP A 94 -9.68 -11.51 -3.93
CA ASP A 94 -10.13 -10.20 -3.48
C ASP A 94 -8.96 -9.27 -3.14
N ALA A 95 -7.90 -9.80 -2.49
CA ALA A 95 -6.71 -9.03 -2.18
C ALA A 95 -6.01 -8.54 -3.44
N HIS A 96 -5.82 -9.40 -4.46
CA HIS A 96 -5.28 -8.99 -5.76
C HIS A 96 -6.17 -7.98 -6.46
N ALA A 97 -7.49 -8.19 -6.49
CA ALA A 97 -8.42 -7.25 -7.12
C ALA A 97 -8.29 -5.83 -6.53
N ARG A 98 -8.12 -5.69 -5.20
CA ARG A 98 -7.88 -4.37 -4.57
C ARG A 98 -6.57 -3.72 -5.00
N LEU A 99 -5.51 -4.51 -5.22
CA LEU A 99 -4.24 -3.98 -5.73
C LEU A 99 -4.35 -3.57 -7.21
N ASP A 100 -5.01 -4.39 -8.03
CA ASP A 100 -5.21 -4.13 -9.46
C ASP A 100 -6.07 -2.88 -9.69
N ASP A 101 -7.15 -2.72 -8.92
CA ASP A 101 -8.00 -1.52 -8.93
C ASP A 101 -7.17 -0.26 -8.60
N ALA A 102 -6.33 -0.33 -7.56
CA ALA A 102 -5.47 0.79 -7.16
C ALA A 102 -4.40 1.10 -8.20
N LEU A 103 -3.78 0.08 -8.80
CA LEU A 103 -2.80 0.24 -9.88
C LEU A 103 -3.42 0.86 -11.13
N SER A 104 -4.63 0.41 -11.51
CA SER A 104 -5.39 0.97 -12.62
C SER A 104 -5.74 2.43 -12.36
N PHE A 105 -6.24 2.76 -11.17
CA PHE A 105 -6.52 4.14 -10.77
C PHE A 105 -5.27 5.04 -10.86
N LEU A 106 -4.13 4.56 -10.36
CA LEU A 106 -2.87 5.32 -10.40
C LEU A 106 -2.31 5.48 -11.82
N ALA A 107 -2.60 4.54 -12.73
CA ALA A 107 -2.20 4.66 -14.13
C ALA A 107 -2.92 5.82 -14.85
N ASP A 108 -4.13 6.17 -14.42
CA ASP A 108 -4.94 7.27 -14.96
C ASP A 108 -4.59 8.63 -14.33
N VAL A 109 -3.68 8.67 -13.34
CA VAL A 109 -3.23 9.94 -12.75
C VAL A 109 -2.30 10.65 -13.71
N SER A 110 -2.76 11.78 -14.26
CA SER A 110 -2.00 12.57 -15.22
C SER A 110 -0.74 13.18 -14.60
N GLU A 111 0.24 13.49 -15.46
CA GLU A 111 1.45 14.21 -15.06
C GLU A 111 1.09 15.52 -14.35
N LYS A 112 1.80 15.82 -13.26
CA LYS A 112 1.61 17.01 -12.43
C LYS A 112 0.26 17.11 -11.71
N ALA A 113 -0.57 16.07 -11.72
CA ALA A 113 -1.92 16.11 -11.15
C ALA A 113 -1.98 16.45 -9.66
N LEU A 114 -0.90 16.21 -8.92
CA LEU A 114 -0.81 16.46 -7.48
C LEU A 114 0.04 17.69 -7.13
N ASP A 115 0.74 18.28 -8.12
CA ASP A 115 1.77 19.27 -7.85
C ASP A 115 1.19 20.59 -7.32
N ALA A 116 -0.01 21.00 -7.78
CA ALA A 116 -0.72 22.16 -7.26
C ALA A 116 -1.21 21.97 -5.81
N GLY A 117 -1.23 20.74 -5.33
CA GLY A 117 -1.65 20.40 -3.98
C GLY A 117 -0.59 20.64 -2.90
N ALA A 118 0.66 20.99 -3.27
CA ALA A 118 1.75 21.14 -2.31
C ALA A 118 1.44 22.11 -1.16
N ASP A 119 0.80 23.22 -1.47
CA ASP A 119 0.45 24.28 -0.51
C ASP A 119 -1.00 24.19 -0.01
N LEU A 120 -1.81 23.22 -0.49
CA LEU A 120 -3.17 23.02 0.01
C LEU A 120 -3.15 22.57 1.47
N MET A 121 -4.11 23.09 2.26
CA MET A 121 -4.33 22.56 3.61
C MET A 121 -5.04 21.20 3.52
N VAL A 122 -4.41 20.18 4.11
CA VAL A 122 -4.97 18.84 4.26
C VAL A 122 -5.24 18.59 5.72
N THR A 123 -6.50 18.33 6.06
CA THR A 123 -6.94 18.02 7.41
C THR A 123 -7.17 16.51 7.55
N ILE A 124 -6.59 15.90 8.57
CA ILE A 124 -6.81 14.50 8.96
C ILE A 124 -7.45 14.45 10.34
N GLU A 125 -8.62 13.87 10.40
CA GLU A 125 -9.34 13.63 11.65
C GLU A 125 -9.22 12.16 12.04
N LEU A 126 -8.75 11.89 13.25
CA LEU A 126 -8.62 10.54 13.80
C LEU A 126 -9.75 10.21 14.78
N PRO A 127 -10.08 8.92 14.96
CA PRO A 127 -10.91 8.47 16.04
C PRO A 127 -10.37 8.98 17.38
N GLY A 128 -11.25 9.52 18.22
CA GLY A 128 -10.85 10.13 19.51
C GLY A 128 -10.65 11.63 19.47
N GLY A 129 -10.92 12.28 18.30
CA GLY A 129 -11.00 13.74 18.17
C GLY A 129 -9.67 14.45 17.92
N LEU A 130 -8.60 13.70 17.62
CA LEU A 130 -7.34 14.31 17.18
C LEU A 130 -7.45 14.77 15.72
N THR A 131 -7.11 16.02 15.48
CA THR A 131 -7.12 16.64 14.16
C THR A 131 -5.74 17.18 13.82
N PHE A 132 -5.25 16.86 12.63
CA PHE A 132 -3.97 17.34 12.11
C PHE A 132 -4.20 18.19 10.87
N ASP A 133 -3.70 19.41 10.89
CA ASP A 133 -3.67 20.31 9.74
C ASP A 133 -2.24 20.39 9.20
N MET A 134 -2.08 20.05 7.93
CA MET A 134 -0.79 19.95 7.24
C MET A 134 -0.87 20.61 5.88
N THR A 135 0.23 21.20 5.38
CA THR A 135 0.31 21.47 3.94
C THR A 135 0.33 20.16 3.16
N GLY A 136 -0.02 20.19 1.89
CA GLY A 136 0.03 18.97 1.06
C GLY A 136 1.42 18.36 0.97
N GLU A 137 2.49 19.18 1.01
CA GLU A 137 3.86 18.66 1.08
C GLU A 137 4.13 17.94 2.42
N GLN A 138 3.70 18.53 3.54
CA GLN A 138 3.80 17.89 4.87
C GLN A 138 2.96 16.61 4.93
N TYR A 139 1.73 16.66 4.42
CA TYR A 139 0.87 15.48 4.34
C TYR A 139 1.53 14.35 3.53
N ALA A 140 2.09 14.65 2.37
CA ALA A 140 2.75 13.65 1.53
C ALA A 140 3.94 13.01 2.24
N ARG A 141 4.80 13.84 2.87
CA ARG A 141 6.06 13.42 3.50
C ARG A 141 5.83 12.73 4.85
N ASP A 142 4.97 13.32 5.70
CA ASP A 142 4.90 12.96 7.13
C ASP A 142 3.70 12.05 7.44
N TRP A 143 2.72 11.95 6.53
CA TRP A 143 1.54 11.11 6.69
C TRP A 143 1.40 10.07 5.58
N ALA A 144 1.19 10.48 4.33
CA ALA A 144 0.78 9.56 3.26
C ALA A 144 1.83 8.49 2.96
N LEU A 145 3.12 8.85 2.77
CA LEU A 145 4.19 7.89 2.56
C LEU A 145 4.44 6.99 3.78
N PRO A 146 4.57 7.52 5.02
CA PRO A 146 4.74 6.69 6.21
C PRO A 146 3.61 5.68 6.43
N GLN A 147 2.35 6.10 6.28
CA GLN A 147 1.19 5.21 6.41
C GLN A 147 1.20 4.11 5.34
N PHE A 148 1.43 4.48 4.10
CA PHE A 148 1.51 3.52 3.01
C PHE A 148 2.62 2.47 3.23
N TYR A 149 3.83 2.92 3.53
CA TYR A 149 4.96 2.02 3.77
C TYR A 149 4.76 1.15 5.02
N PHE A 150 4.11 1.68 6.05
CA PHE A 150 3.76 0.89 7.24
C PHE A 150 2.95 -0.35 6.85
N HIS A 151 1.92 -0.20 6.02
CA HIS A 151 1.08 -1.31 5.59
C HIS A 151 1.84 -2.29 4.67
N VAL A 152 2.61 -1.81 3.71
CA VAL A 152 3.40 -2.67 2.82
C VAL A 152 4.47 -3.46 3.58
N ILE A 153 5.20 -2.81 4.49
CA ILE A 153 6.24 -3.47 5.30
C ILE A 153 5.60 -4.46 6.27
N THR A 154 4.48 -4.12 6.89
CA THR A 154 3.78 -5.03 7.81
C THR A 154 3.27 -6.26 7.06
N ALA A 155 2.72 -6.12 5.85
CA ALA A 155 2.33 -7.25 5.01
C ALA A 155 3.53 -8.16 4.70
N TYR A 156 4.66 -7.60 4.28
CA TYR A 156 5.92 -8.35 4.08
C TYR A 156 6.32 -9.10 5.36
N ALA A 157 6.30 -8.42 6.51
CA ALA A 157 6.71 -9.00 7.78
C ALA A 157 5.79 -10.15 8.22
N ILE A 158 4.47 -10.03 8.03
CA ILE A 158 3.50 -11.11 8.29
C ILE A 158 3.84 -12.32 7.43
N LEU A 159 4.02 -12.15 6.12
CA LEU A 159 4.35 -13.23 5.20
C LEU A 159 5.69 -13.91 5.57
N ARG A 160 6.71 -13.15 5.96
CA ARG A 160 7.97 -13.72 6.45
C ARG A 160 7.79 -14.50 7.75
N HIS A 161 7.02 -13.96 8.69
CA HIS A 161 6.72 -14.58 9.97
C HIS A 161 5.97 -15.91 9.82
N THR A 162 5.08 -16.00 8.83
CA THR A 162 4.33 -17.23 8.51
C THR A 162 5.13 -18.26 7.69
N GLY A 163 6.42 -18.00 7.44
CA GLY A 163 7.32 -18.95 6.78
C GLY A 163 7.40 -18.83 5.26
N VAL A 164 6.70 -17.87 4.64
CA VAL A 164 6.81 -17.65 3.19
C VAL A 164 8.25 -17.31 2.81
N THR A 165 8.81 -18.02 1.83
CA THR A 165 10.19 -17.84 1.38
C THR A 165 10.32 -16.59 0.50
N ILE A 166 10.42 -15.44 1.15
CA ILE A 166 10.68 -14.12 0.56
C ILE A 166 11.85 -13.44 1.26
N GLY A 167 12.53 -12.53 0.60
CA GLY A 167 13.66 -11.77 1.15
C GLY A 167 13.61 -10.30 0.75
N LYS A 168 14.64 -9.53 1.11
CA LYS A 168 14.70 -8.11 0.79
C LYS A 168 14.67 -7.84 -0.74
N ALA A 169 15.24 -8.73 -1.55
CA ALA A 169 15.21 -8.62 -3.01
C ALA A 169 13.77 -8.65 -3.56
N ASP A 170 12.88 -9.41 -2.91
CA ASP A 170 11.45 -9.47 -3.28
C ASP A 170 10.68 -8.22 -2.85
N TYR A 171 11.18 -7.49 -1.85
CA TYR A 171 10.62 -6.23 -1.40
C TYR A 171 11.05 -5.03 -2.26
N VAL A 172 12.22 -5.12 -2.91
CA VAL A 172 12.75 -4.05 -3.77
C VAL A 172 13.02 -4.51 -5.21
N PRO A 173 12.09 -5.23 -5.88
CA PRO A 173 12.34 -5.77 -7.22
C PRO A 173 12.56 -4.66 -8.25
N HIS A 174 11.95 -3.50 -8.08
CA HIS A 174 12.11 -2.32 -8.92
C HIS A 174 13.57 -1.80 -8.99
N MET A 175 14.40 -2.11 -7.97
CA MET A 175 15.82 -1.70 -7.96
C MET A 175 16.65 -2.42 -9.05
N PHE A 176 16.19 -3.58 -9.52
CA PHE A 176 16.89 -4.29 -10.60
C PHE A 176 16.87 -3.54 -11.93
N ALA A 177 15.95 -2.59 -12.13
CA ALA A 177 15.97 -1.69 -13.29
C ALA A 177 17.23 -0.80 -13.35
N TYR A 178 17.89 -0.60 -12.20
CA TYR A 178 19.12 0.21 -12.08
C TYR A 178 20.39 -0.65 -11.99
N LEU A 179 20.28 -1.95 -12.22
CA LEU A 179 21.43 -2.84 -12.14
C LEU A 179 22.47 -2.46 -13.18
N ARG A 180 23.72 -2.24 -12.74
CA ARG A 180 24.82 -1.94 -13.69
C ARG A 180 25.04 -3.15 -14.61
N PRO A 181 25.09 -2.95 -15.94
CA PRO A 181 25.39 -4.04 -16.87
C PRO A 181 26.69 -4.77 -16.50
N GLY A 182 26.67 -6.11 -16.57
CA GLY A 182 27.84 -6.95 -16.26
C GLY A 182 28.07 -7.24 -14.78
N THR A 183 27.18 -6.76 -13.87
CA THR A 183 27.22 -7.18 -12.45
C THR A 183 26.30 -8.40 -12.25
N THR A 184 26.84 -9.44 -11.60
CA THR A 184 26.03 -10.59 -11.14
C THR A 184 25.85 -10.49 -9.64
N SER A 185 24.69 -10.92 -9.10
CA SER A 185 24.55 -11.14 -7.68
C SER A 185 25.55 -12.19 -7.26
N ALA A 186 26.45 -11.86 -6.32
CA ALA A 186 27.17 -12.89 -5.59
C ALA A 186 26.12 -13.75 -4.88
N GLY A 187 26.10 -15.05 -5.18
CA GLY A 187 25.14 -16.03 -4.68
C GLY A 187 25.13 -16.15 -3.16
#